data_6f152299139f924a5eba2f733169ec60
#
_entry.id   6f152299139f924a5eba2f733169ec60
#
_cell.length_a   1.000
_cell.length_b   1.000
_cell.length_c   1.000
_cell.angle_alpha   90.00
_cell.angle_beta   90.00
_cell.angle_gamma   90.00
#
_symmetry.space_group_name_H-M   'P 1'
#
loop_
_entity.id
_entity.type
_entity.pdbx_description
1 polymer ?
#
loop_
_entity_poly.entity_id
_entity_poly.type
_entity_poly.pdbx_seq_one_letter_code
_entity_poly.pdbx_strand_id
1 'polypeptide(L)'
;MNHYDNPEFFAAYAQMARSQQGLNAAGEWHQLQPLFPEMNGKDVLDLGCGYGWHCKYAAERGANSILGIDQSQRMISEAEKRNRNHRINYRVCSLEDYDYPTEAYDLVISNLVLHYVEDLQSVYRHIYRTLRPGGVFLMNIEHPTFTAGVNQQFSPDGTWPVDDYYSPGIRNTSFLGHTISKYHHTLTQILMGLIQAGFHIEVVEEAMPPAEWRNSLPEEKRRPMMLLIKVRK
;
A
#
# COMPACT_ATOMS: atom_id res chain seq x y z
N MET A 1 9.87 -16.60 -5.46
CA MET A 1 9.54 -16.03 -6.81
C MET A 1 8.43 -15.03 -6.59
N ASN A 2 8.56 -13.81 -7.08
CA ASN A 2 7.54 -12.77 -6.93
C ASN A 2 6.29 -13.14 -7.76
N HIS A 3 5.12 -13.17 -7.14
CA HIS A 3 3.86 -13.51 -7.82
C HIS A 3 3.54 -12.55 -8.97
N TYR A 4 3.87 -11.28 -8.83
CA TYR A 4 3.64 -10.24 -9.85
C TYR A 4 4.51 -10.39 -11.11
N ASP A 5 5.56 -11.24 -11.08
CA ASP A 5 6.34 -11.62 -12.26
C ASP A 5 5.84 -12.93 -12.93
N ASN A 6 4.87 -13.63 -12.32
CA ASN A 6 4.19 -14.74 -12.97
C ASN A 6 3.30 -14.21 -14.10
N PRO A 7 3.44 -14.72 -15.36
CA PRO A 7 2.71 -14.18 -16.50
C PRO A 7 1.18 -14.26 -16.37
N GLU A 8 0.66 -15.35 -15.82
CA GLU A 8 -0.80 -15.58 -15.68
C GLU A 8 -1.38 -14.66 -14.60
N PHE A 9 -0.72 -14.59 -13.44
CA PHE A 9 -1.10 -13.67 -12.39
C PHE A 9 -1.07 -12.21 -12.87
N PHE A 10 0.01 -11.82 -13.56
CA PHE A 10 0.15 -10.48 -14.09
C PHE A 10 -0.94 -10.13 -15.11
N ALA A 11 -1.28 -11.07 -16.00
CA ALA A 11 -2.36 -10.88 -16.97
C ALA A 11 -3.73 -10.71 -16.28
N ALA A 12 -4.02 -11.49 -15.24
CA ALA A 12 -5.24 -11.35 -14.45
C ALA A 12 -5.25 -10.02 -13.67
N TYR A 13 -4.13 -9.62 -13.06
CA TYR A 13 -3.98 -8.35 -12.37
C TYR A 13 -4.21 -7.16 -13.30
N ALA A 14 -3.72 -7.24 -14.54
CA ALA A 14 -3.91 -6.19 -15.56
C ALA A 14 -5.38 -5.95 -15.93
N GLN A 15 -6.28 -6.91 -15.68
CA GLN A 15 -7.73 -6.76 -15.93
C GLN A 15 -8.47 -6.05 -14.80
N MET A 16 -7.86 -5.86 -13.64
CA MET A 16 -8.51 -5.17 -12.54
C MET A 16 -8.78 -3.70 -12.91
N ALA A 17 -9.90 -3.17 -12.45
CA ALA A 17 -10.30 -1.78 -12.72
C ALA A 17 -9.20 -0.78 -12.33
N ARG A 18 -8.61 -0.95 -11.12
CA ARG A 18 -7.50 -0.08 -10.67
C ARG A 18 -6.23 -0.17 -11.53
N SER A 19 -5.98 -1.34 -12.14
CA SER A 19 -4.85 -1.52 -13.07
C SER A 19 -5.08 -0.80 -14.40
N GLN A 20 -6.32 -0.69 -14.85
CA GLN A 20 -6.69 -0.07 -16.12
C GLN A 20 -6.95 1.42 -16.01
N GLN A 21 -7.67 1.84 -14.96
CA GLN A 21 -8.18 3.20 -14.79
C GLN A 21 -7.43 4.00 -13.71
N GLY A 22 -6.49 3.35 -13.01
CA GLY A 22 -5.67 4.00 -11.98
C GLY A 22 -6.43 4.35 -10.72
N LEU A 23 -6.06 5.48 -10.12
CA LEU A 23 -6.57 5.90 -8.81
C LEU A 23 -8.09 6.13 -8.79
N ASN A 24 -8.69 6.55 -9.91
CA ASN A 24 -10.13 6.78 -9.97
C ASN A 24 -10.97 5.51 -9.82
N ALA A 25 -10.37 4.33 -10.05
CA ALA A 25 -11.01 3.04 -9.85
C ALA A 25 -10.55 2.34 -8.55
N ALA A 26 -9.84 3.04 -7.68
CA ALA A 26 -9.47 2.57 -6.36
C ALA A 26 -10.52 3.01 -5.34
N GLY A 27 -11.18 2.06 -4.70
CA GLY A 27 -12.31 2.33 -3.80
C GLY A 27 -11.96 3.20 -2.60
N GLU A 28 -10.72 3.14 -2.16
CA GLU A 28 -10.19 3.94 -1.06
C GLU A 28 -9.74 5.35 -1.46
N TRP A 29 -9.67 5.65 -2.77
CA TRP A 29 -9.03 6.88 -3.25
C TRP A 29 -9.68 8.16 -2.73
N HIS A 30 -10.99 8.19 -2.64
CA HIS A 30 -11.73 9.37 -2.16
C HIS A 30 -11.41 9.73 -0.70
N GLN A 31 -10.98 8.75 0.12
CA GLN A 31 -10.52 8.96 1.49
C GLN A 31 -9.00 9.15 1.56
N LEU A 32 -8.22 8.43 0.74
CA LEU A 32 -6.77 8.53 0.72
C LEU A 32 -6.27 9.84 0.13
N GLN A 33 -6.90 10.33 -0.94
CA GLN A 33 -6.48 11.55 -1.66
C GLN A 33 -6.40 12.79 -0.74
N PRO A 34 -7.37 13.09 0.14
CA PRO A 34 -7.30 14.26 1.04
C PRO A 34 -6.18 14.17 2.08
N LEU A 35 -5.62 12.98 2.34
CA LEU A 35 -4.57 12.79 3.32
C LEU A 35 -3.19 13.18 2.79
N PHE A 36 -3.02 13.28 1.46
CA PHE A 36 -1.76 13.71 0.89
C PHE A 36 -1.39 15.13 1.33
N PRO A 37 -0.13 15.38 1.72
CA PRO A 37 0.34 16.75 1.98
C PRO A 37 0.50 17.53 0.67
N GLU A 38 0.80 18.83 0.77
CA GLU A 38 1.28 19.60 -0.37
C GLU A 38 2.56 18.96 -0.93
N MET A 39 2.58 18.73 -2.26
CA MET A 39 3.66 18.01 -2.92
C MET A 39 4.53 18.90 -3.83
N ASN A 40 4.12 20.15 -4.06
CA ASN A 40 4.88 21.06 -4.92
C ASN A 40 6.32 21.26 -4.38
N GLY A 41 7.31 20.97 -5.23
CA GLY A 41 8.73 21.05 -4.88
C GLY A 41 9.25 19.98 -3.93
N LYS A 42 8.46 18.94 -3.61
CA LYS A 42 8.80 17.86 -2.67
C LYS A 42 9.47 16.68 -3.36
N ASP A 43 10.34 16.00 -2.61
CA ASP A 43 10.93 14.73 -3.01
C ASP A 43 10.12 13.57 -2.43
N VAL A 44 9.70 12.63 -3.29
CA VAL A 44 8.73 11.59 -2.98
C VAL A 44 9.32 10.20 -3.22
N LEU A 45 9.09 9.27 -2.29
CA LEU A 45 9.37 7.84 -2.43
C LEU A 45 8.06 7.06 -2.40
N ASP A 46 7.82 6.23 -3.41
CA ASP A 46 6.66 5.33 -3.51
C ASP A 46 7.14 3.88 -3.38
N LEU A 47 6.85 3.27 -2.23
CA LEU A 47 7.25 1.91 -1.85
C LEU A 47 6.23 0.89 -2.36
N GLY A 48 6.64 0.02 -3.29
CA GLY A 48 5.76 -0.90 -3.99
C GLY A 48 4.85 -0.18 -4.98
N CYS A 49 5.43 0.65 -5.84
CA CYS A 49 4.71 1.59 -6.70
C CYS A 49 3.81 0.93 -7.76
N GLY A 50 3.96 -0.38 -8.01
CA GLY A 50 3.22 -1.10 -9.04
C GLY A 50 3.30 -0.41 -10.40
N TYR A 51 2.16 -0.03 -10.98
CA TYR A 51 2.11 0.70 -12.26
C TYR A 51 2.41 2.20 -12.15
N GLY A 52 2.83 2.69 -10.97
CA GLY A 52 3.26 4.08 -10.77
C GLY A 52 2.14 5.11 -10.73
N TRP A 53 0.92 4.74 -10.35
CA TRP A 53 -0.21 5.68 -10.32
C TRP A 53 -0.03 6.80 -9.27
N HIS A 54 0.52 6.48 -8.08
CA HIS A 54 0.83 7.49 -7.06
C HIS A 54 2.04 8.34 -7.47
N CYS A 55 3.03 7.76 -8.15
CA CYS A 55 4.14 8.52 -8.73
C CYS A 55 3.63 9.56 -9.74
N LYS A 56 2.73 9.16 -10.65
CA LYS A 56 2.08 10.07 -11.59
C LYS A 56 1.32 11.18 -10.87
N TYR A 57 0.50 10.82 -9.87
CA TYR A 57 -0.25 11.79 -9.08
C TYR A 57 0.67 12.81 -8.40
N ALA A 58 1.79 12.37 -7.81
CA ALA A 58 2.78 13.27 -7.22
C ALA A 58 3.41 14.22 -8.26
N ALA A 59 3.76 13.71 -9.45
CA ALA A 59 4.29 14.53 -10.54
C ALA A 59 3.30 15.58 -11.02
N GLU A 60 2.02 15.23 -11.17
CA GLU A 60 0.93 16.14 -11.54
C GLU A 60 0.67 17.22 -10.47
N ARG A 61 1.03 16.96 -9.21
CA ARG A 61 0.96 17.91 -8.09
C ARG A 61 2.26 18.68 -7.86
N GLY A 62 3.19 18.64 -8.80
CA GLY A 62 4.38 19.48 -8.79
C GLY A 62 5.55 18.94 -7.95
N ALA A 63 5.56 17.67 -7.57
CA ALA A 63 6.71 17.08 -6.89
C ALA A 63 8.00 17.32 -7.69
N ASN A 64 9.10 17.60 -6.97
CA ASN A 64 10.40 17.88 -7.56
C ASN A 64 11.04 16.62 -8.15
N SER A 65 11.11 15.56 -7.35
CA SER A 65 11.59 14.26 -7.77
C SER A 65 10.75 13.14 -7.16
N ILE A 66 10.55 12.07 -7.90
CA ILE A 66 9.81 10.91 -7.44
C ILE A 66 10.63 9.66 -7.75
N LEU A 67 10.82 8.81 -6.74
CA LEU A 67 11.35 7.47 -6.92
C LEU A 67 10.23 6.47 -6.60
N GLY A 68 9.84 5.66 -7.61
CA GLY A 68 8.98 4.50 -7.41
C GLY A 68 9.83 3.23 -7.38
N ILE A 69 9.71 2.43 -6.33
CA ILE A 69 10.33 1.11 -6.29
C ILE A 69 9.28 0.01 -6.25
N ASP A 70 9.56 -1.09 -6.92
CA ASP A 70 8.78 -2.32 -6.86
C ASP A 70 9.70 -3.51 -7.10
N GLN A 71 9.44 -4.62 -6.40
CA GLN A 71 10.25 -5.83 -6.59
C GLN A 71 9.99 -6.53 -7.93
N SER A 72 8.88 -6.21 -8.62
CA SER A 72 8.49 -6.83 -9.89
C SER A 72 9.03 -6.05 -11.08
N GLN A 73 9.84 -6.72 -11.89
CA GLN A 73 10.31 -6.17 -13.17
C GLN A 73 9.15 -5.86 -14.11
N ARG A 74 8.09 -6.67 -14.10
CA ARG A 74 6.90 -6.45 -14.95
C ARG A 74 6.13 -5.21 -14.52
N MET A 75 5.96 -4.99 -13.21
CA MET A 75 5.33 -3.79 -12.68
C MET A 75 6.09 -2.53 -13.08
N ILE A 76 7.40 -2.51 -12.88
CA ILE A 76 8.24 -1.37 -13.28
C ILE A 76 8.18 -1.13 -14.78
N SER A 77 8.25 -2.17 -15.61
CA SER A 77 8.13 -2.01 -17.07
C SER A 77 6.79 -1.38 -17.50
N GLU A 78 5.69 -1.73 -16.82
CA GLU A 78 4.39 -1.10 -17.08
C GLU A 78 4.30 0.34 -16.54
N ALA A 79 4.92 0.61 -15.38
CA ALA A 79 5.00 1.97 -14.84
C ALA A 79 5.73 2.91 -15.80
N GLU A 80 6.87 2.49 -16.34
CA GLU A 80 7.64 3.24 -17.33
C GLU A 80 6.87 3.51 -18.63
N LYS A 81 6.05 2.54 -19.08
CA LYS A 81 5.23 2.71 -20.29
C LYS A 81 4.06 3.66 -20.06
N ARG A 82 3.33 3.51 -18.94
CA ARG A 82 2.05 4.18 -18.70
C ARG A 82 2.21 5.56 -18.08
N ASN A 83 3.18 5.70 -17.17
CA ASN A 83 3.32 6.86 -16.30
C ASN A 83 4.72 7.49 -16.38
N ARG A 84 5.30 7.51 -17.59
CA ARG A 84 6.59 8.14 -17.84
C ARG A 84 6.51 9.65 -17.64
N ASN A 85 7.42 10.18 -16.81
CA ASN A 85 7.58 11.61 -16.57
C ASN A 85 9.04 11.89 -16.25
N HIS A 86 9.59 13.03 -16.65
CA HIS A 86 11.00 13.40 -16.42
C HIS A 86 11.35 13.55 -14.93
N ARG A 87 10.36 13.71 -14.06
CA ARG A 87 10.52 13.80 -12.59
C ARG A 87 10.43 12.45 -11.90
N ILE A 88 10.02 11.39 -12.61
CA ILE A 88 9.81 10.06 -12.04
C ILE A 88 10.95 9.14 -12.48
N ASN A 89 11.58 8.53 -11.50
CA ASN A 89 12.50 7.41 -11.70
C ASN A 89 11.84 6.14 -11.15
N TYR A 90 11.93 5.05 -11.89
CA TYR A 90 11.49 3.74 -11.44
C TYR A 90 12.68 2.81 -11.22
N ARG A 91 12.61 1.97 -10.19
CA ARG A 91 13.67 1.01 -9.88
C ARG A 91 13.09 -0.32 -9.46
N VAL A 92 13.59 -1.42 -10.02
CA VAL A 92 13.32 -2.77 -9.52
C VAL A 92 14.12 -2.96 -8.24
N CYS A 93 13.43 -3.01 -7.11
CA CYS A 93 14.03 -3.16 -5.78
C CYS A 93 12.95 -3.61 -4.79
N SER A 94 13.28 -4.54 -3.89
CA SER A 94 12.41 -4.85 -2.78
C SER A 94 12.47 -3.75 -1.71
N LEU A 95 11.50 -3.73 -0.80
CA LEU A 95 11.52 -2.78 0.32
C LEU A 95 12.67 -3.09 1.28
N GLU A 96 13.00 -4.35 1.43
CA GLU A 96 14.05 -4.84 2.31
C GLU A 96 15.46 -4.51 1.80
N ASP A 97 15.66 -4.51 0.48
CA ASP A 97 16.95 -4.26 -0.17
C ASP A 97 17.20 -2.78 -0.47
N TYR A 98 16.19 -1.92 -0.30
CA TYR A 98 16.36 -0.49 -0.52
C TYR A 98 17.21 0.14 0.60
N ASP A 99 18.15 1.00 0.24
CA ASP A 99 19.16 1.56 1.16
C ASP A 99 18.62 2.66 2.09
N TYR A 100 17.47 3.24 1.80
CA TYR A 100 16.82 4.29 2.59
C TYR A 100 17.79 5.43 2.99
N PRO A 101 18.27 6.25 2.06
CA PRO A 101 19.22 7.32 2.36
C PRO A 101 18.62 8.29 3.39
N THR A 102 19.46 8.72 4.34
CA THR A 102 19.02 9.56 5.46
C THR A 102 18.48 10.90 4.98
N GLU A 103 17.30 11.29 5.48
CA GLU A 103 16.65 12.60 5.24
C GLU A 103 16.59 13.00 3.76
N ALA A 104 16.27 12.03 2.91
CA ALA A 104 16.23 12.20 1.45
C ALA A 104 14.86 12.64 0.92
N TYR A 105 13.77 12.31 1.64
CA TYR A 105 12.41 12.50 1.15
C TYR A 105 11.54 13.35 2.09
N ASP A 106 10.60 14.09 1.50
CA ASP A 106 9.57 14.84 2.21
C ASP A 106 8.30 14.00 2.41
N LEU A 107 8.04 13.06 1.48
CA LEU A 107 6.89 12.18 1.50
C LEU A 107 7.32 10.76 1.14
N VAL A 108 6.92 9.80 1.95
CA VAL A 108 6.96 8.36 1.62
C VAL A 108 5.53 7.87 1.49
N ILE A 109 5.24 7.12 0.43
CA ILE A 109 3.95 6.49 0.16
C ILE A 109 4.15 4.97 0.19
N SER A 110 3.19 4.24 0.74
CA SER A 110 3.10 2.78 0.57
C SER A 110 1.63 2.39 0.48
N ASN A 111 1.19 1.91 -0.69
CA ASN A 111 -0.21 1.57 -0.92
C ASN A 111 -0.38 0.09 -1.25
N LEU A 112 -1.01 -0.66 -0.34
CA LEU A 112 -1.30 -2.09 -0.45
C LEU A 112 -0.05 -2.97 -0.66
N VAL A 113 1.01 -2.70 0.10
CA VAL A 113 2.29 -3.39 0.02
C VAL A 113 2.71 -3.98 1.37
N LEU A 114 2.54 -3.25 2.47
CA LEU A 114 3.15 -3.62 3.75
C LEU A 114 2.60 -4.91 4.38
N HIS A 115 1.46 -5.40 3.91
CA HIS A 115 0.97 -6.74 4.28
C HIS A 115 1.74 -7.90 3.61
N TYR A 116 2.73 -7.60 2.76
CA TYR A 116 3.71 -8.58 2.27
C TYR A 116 5.01 -8.58 3.07
N VAL A 117 5.16 -7.69 4.05
CA VAL A 117 6.37 -7.51 4.85
C VAL A 117 6.22 -8.24 6.19
N GLU A 118 7.21 -9.06 6.56
CA GLU A 118 7.24 -9.77 7.83
C GLU A 118 7.61 -8.84 8.99
N ASP A 119 8.69 -8.08 8.86
CA ASP A 119 9.18 -7.15 9.89
C ASP A 119 8.80 -5.70 9.57
N LEU A 120 7.55 -5.33 9.89
CA LEU A 120 7.08 -3.95 9.76
C LEU A 120 7.92 -2.96 10.58
N GLN A 121 8.41 -3.39 11.76
CA GLN A 121 9.17 -2.52 12.64
C GLN A 121 10.48 -2.06 12.00
N SER A 122 11.16 -2.95 11.29
CA SER A 122 12.37 -2.61 10.55
C SER A 122 12.07 -1.60 9.43
N VAL A 123 11.02 -1.86 8.63
CA VAL A 123 10.63 -0.96 7.55
C VAL A 123 10.22 0.42 8.09
N TYR A 124 9.47 0.48 9.19
CA TYR A 124 9.09 1.77 9.80
C TYR A 124 10.30 2.58 10.26
N ARG A 125 11.32 1.95 10.87
CA ARG A 125 12.58 2.62 11.23
C ARG A 125 13.32 3.15 10.00
N HIS A 126 13.35 2.40 8.91
CA HIS A 126 13.97 2.82 7.65
C HIS A 126 13.23 4.00 7.03
N ILE A 127 11.89 3.97 7.00
CA ILE A 127 11.07 5.08 6.52
C ILE A 127 11.27 6.32 7.39
N TYR A 128 11.29 6.17 8.71
CA TYR A 128 11.56 7.28 9.62
C TYR A 128 12.92 7.93 9.35
N ARG A 129 13.97 7.12 9.17
CA ARG A 129 15.31 7.59 8.86
C ARG A 129 15.39 8.36 7.55
N THR A 130 14.73 7.86 6.50
CA THR A 130 14.80 8.44 5.15
C THR A 130 13.96 9.72 4.99
N LEU A 131 12.97 9.92 5.83
CA LEU A 131 12.19 11.15 5.86
C LEU A 131 12.98 12.31 6.48
N ARG A 132 12.83 13.49 5.90
CA ARG A 132 13.28 14.75 6.49
C ARG A 132 12.47 15.07 7.74
N PRO A 133 13.01 15.92 8.67
CA PRO A 133 12.21 16.44 9.77
C PRO A 133 10.91 17.09 9.26
N GLY A 134 9.76 16.71 9.86
CA GLY A 134 8.43 17.14 9.41
C GLY A 134 7.89 16.40 8.18
N GLY A 135 8.65 15.46 7.62
CA GLY A 135 8.22 14.63 6.51
C GLY A 135 7.06 13.72 6.86
N VAL A 136 6.29 13.32 5.86
CA VAL A 136 5.06 12.53 6.01
C VAL A 136 5.26 11.12 5.48
N PHE A 137 4.78 10.13 6.21
CA PHE A 137 4.54 8.79 5.70
C PHE A 137 3.04 8.55 5.60
N LEU A 138 2.58 8.24 4.39
CA LEU A 138 1.19 7.91 4.08
C LEU A 138 1.10 6.46 3.62
N MET A 139 0.36 5.65 4.35
CA MET A 139 0.21 4.23 4.03
C MET A 139 -1.24 3.80 3.93
N ASN A 140 -1.46 2.81 3.08
CA ASN A 140 -2.66 1.99 3.01
C ASN A 140 -2.24 0.53 3.12
N ILE A 141 -2.73 -0.18 4.11
CA ILE A 141 -2.44 -1.59 4.36
C ILE A 141 -3.75 -2.38 4.47
N GLU A 142 -3.74 -3.67 4.14
CA GLU A 142 -4.91 -4.51 4.44
C GLU A 142 -5.21 -4.49 5.94
N HIS A 143 -6.49 -4.28 6.26
CA HIS A 143 -6.92 -4.16 7.65
C HIS A 143 -6.73 -5.48 8.42
N PRO A 144 -6.33 -5.44 9.69
CA PRO A 144 -6.14 -6.66 10.50
C PRO A 144 -7.36 -7.58 10.58
N THR A 145 -8.57 -7.01 10.59
CA THR A 145 -9.81 -7.80 10.52
C THR A 145 -9.93 -8.58 9.19
N PHE A 146 -9.38 -8.03 8.11
CA PHE A 146 -9.37 -8.70 6.81
C PHE A 146 -8.31 -9.79 6.74
N THR A 147 -7.12 -9.55 7.30
CA THR A 147 -5.99 -10.50 7.23
C THR A 147 -6.00 -11.57 8.32
N ALA A 148 -6.80 -11.43 9.39
CA ALA A 148 -6.85 -12.40 10.49
C ALA A 148 -7.33 -13.79 10.04
N GLY A 149 -8.39 -13.83 9.20
CA GLY A 149 -8.92 -15.09 8.66
C GLY A 149 -7.96 -15.74 7.66
N VAL A 150 -7.73 -17.05 7.82
CA VAL A 150 -6.79 -17.80 6.96
C VAL A 150 -7.17 -17.73 5.48
N ASN A 151 -8.46 -17.80 5.16
CA ASN A 151 -8.92 -17.87 3.78
C ASN A 151 -9.33 -16.52 3.18
N GLN A 152 -9.49 -15.48 4.00
CA GLN A 152 -10.02 -14.17 3.60
C GLN A 152 -11.33 -14.29 2.77
N GLN A 153 -12.24 -15.14 3.22
CA GLN A 153 -13.51 -15.45 2.58
C GLN A 153 -14.64 -15.48 3.60
N PHE A 154 -15.85 -15.20 3.15
CA PHE A 154 -17.04 -15.41 3.97
C PHE A 154 -17.28 -16.90 4.21
N SER A 155 -17.74 -17.23 5.40
CA SER A 155 -18.23 -18.56 5.72
C SER A 155 -19.52 -18.87 4.95
N PRO A 156 -19.89 -20.18 4.79
CA PRO A 156 -21.12 -20.56 4.08
C PRO A 156 -22.42 -19.94 4.65
N ASP A 157 -22.41 -19.59 5.94
CA ASP A 157 -23.52 -18.89 6.63
C ASP A 157 -23.53 -17.38 6.38
N GLY A 158 -22.60 -16.89 5.58
CA GLY A 158 -22.47 -15.48 5.24
C GLY A 158 -21.82 -14.61 6.34
N THR A 159 -21.16 -15.20 7.34
CA THR A 159 -20.37 -14.46 8.32
C THR A 159 -18.93 -14.25 7.83
N TRP A 160 -18.29 -13.16 8.28
CA TRP A 160 -16.86 -12.94 8.07
C TRP A 160 -16.09 -13.46 9.29
N PRO A 161 -15.33 -14.56 9.18
CA PRO A 161 -14.62 -15.12 10.31
C PRO A 161 -13.40 -14.25 10.64
N VAL A 162 -13.28 -13.88 11.91
CA VAL A 162 -12.08 -13.27 12.48
C VAL A 162 -11.57 -14.27 13.52
N ASP A 163 -10.50 -14.96 13.19
CA ASP A 163 -9.90 -15.99 14.06
C ASP A 163 -8.38 -15.84 14.02
N ASP A 164 -7.69 -16.44 15.00
CA ASP A 164 -6.23 -16.36 15.14
C ASP A 164 -5.65 -14.93 15.10
N TYR A 165 -6.45 -13.93 15.49
CA TYR A 165 -6.09 -12.51 15.42
C TYR A 165 -4.82 -12.18 16.22
N TYR A 166 -4.60 -12.84 17.35
CA TYR A 166 -3.43 -12.62 18.19
C TYR A 166 -2.22 -13.50 17.82
N SER A 167 -2.33 -14.27 16.75
CA SER A 167 -1.25 -15.07 16.17
C SER A 167 -0.73 -14.40 14.91
N PRO A 168 0.18 -13.41 14.98
CA PRO A 168 0.72 -12.74 13.80
C PRO A 168 1.54 -13.71 12.95
N GLY A 169 1.75 -13.37 11.69
CA GLY A 169 2.57 -14.15 10.79
C GLY A 169 1.87 -14.46 9.46
N ILE A 170 2.42 -15.44 8.77
CA ILE A 170 2.05 -15.76 7.40
C ILE A 170 0.59 -16.26 7.27
N ARG A 171 -0.10 -15.78 6.26
CA ARG A 171 -1.42 -16.24 5.80
C ARG A 171 -1.34 -16.54 4.31
N ASN A 172 -1.75 -17.73 3.94
CA ASN A 172 -1.89 -18.11 2.54
C ASN A 172 -3.33 -17.90 2.11
N THR A 173 -3.55 -17.04 1.13
CA THR A 173 -4.89 -16.69 0.65
C THR A 173 -4.98 -16.83 -0.86
N SER A 174 -6.18 -16.94 -1.39
CA SER A 174 -6.41 -16.96 -2.84
C SER A 174 -6.65 -15.53 -3.34
N PHE A 175 -5.86 -15.12 -4.32
CA PHE A 175 -6.06 -13.87 -5.02
C PHE A 175 -5.84 -14.06 -6.52
N LEU A 176 -6.81 -13.67 -7.34
CA LEU A 176 -6.80 -13.83 -8.81
C LEU A 176 -6.52 -15.29 -9.26
N GLY A 177 -7.05 -16.27 -8.52
CA GLY A 177 -6.87 -17.69 -8.82
C GLY A 177 -5.53 -18.29 -8.41
N HIS A 178 -4.67 -17.52 -7.75
CA HIS A 178 -3.37 -17.97 -7.25
C HIS A 178 -3.31 -17.92 -5.74
N THR A 179 -2.59 -18.86 -5.13
CA THR A 179 -2.26 -18.80 -3.72
C THR A 179 -1.14 -17.79 -3.51
N ILE A 180 -1.38 -16.77 -2.72
CA ILE A 180 -0.40 -15.75 -2.32
C ILE A 180 -0.22 -15.77 -0.81
N SER A 181 1.01 -15.48 -0.38
CA SER A 181 1.36 -15.37 1.03
C SER A 181 1.35 -13.90 1.44
N LYS A 182 0.67 -13.59 2.54
CA LYS A 182 0.67 -12.28 3.18
C LYS A 182 1.00 -12.45 4.65
N TYR A 183 1.39 -11.38 5.32
CA TYR A 183 1.61 -11.38 6.76
C TYR A 183 0.45 -10.68 7.46
N HIS A 184 -0.14 -11.37 8.41
CA HIS A 184 -1.09 -10.78 9.35
C HIS A 184 -0.31 -10.06 10.46
N HIS A 185 -0.66 -8.81 10.68
CA HIS A 185 -0.20 -8.00 11.81
C HIS A 185 -1.43 -7.50 12.57
N THR A 186 -1.37 -7.52 13.90
CA THR A 186 -2.45 -6.94 14.69
C THR A 186 -2.49 -5.43 14.56
N LEU A 187 -3.64 -4.81 14.84
CA LEU A 187 -3.76 -3.34 14.87
C LEU A 187 -2.73 -2.71 15.83
N THR A 188 -2.50 -3.36 16.97
CA THR A 188 -1.47 -2.92 17.94
C THR A 188 -0.08 -2.93 17.31
N GLN A 189 0.31 -4.00 16.60
CA GLN A 189 1.62 -4.05 15.94
C GLN A 189 1.78 -2.95 14.89
N ILE A 190 0.74 -2.68 14.12
CA ILE A 190 0.76 -1.62 13.10
C ILE A 190 0.93 -0.25 13.77
N LEU A 191 0.05 0.12 14.68
CA LEU A 191 0.03 1.46 15.27
C LEU A 191 1.19 1.71 16.24
N MET A 192 1.43 0.76 17.16
CA MET A 192 2.53 0.89 18.11
C MET A 192 3.89 0.79 17.44
N GLY A 193 3.99 0.02 16.34
CA GLY A 193 5.19 -0.03 15.52
C GLY A 193 5.58 1.34 14.96
N LEU A 194 4.62 2.10 14.46
CA LEU A 194 4.84 3.48 13.98
C LEU A 194 5.28 4.41 15.12
N ILE A 195 4.59 4.35 16.27
CA ILE A 195 4.94 5.17 17.45
C ILE A 195 6.36 4.83 17.96
N GLN A 196 6.70 3.56 18.05
CA GLN A 196 8.02 3.09 18.49
C GLN A 196 9.14 3.46 17.51
N ALA A 197 8.83 3.60 16.22
CA ALA A 197 9.77 4.11 15.23
C ALA A 197 10.02 5.63 15.35
N GLY A 198 9.20 6.35 16.14
CA GLY A 198 9.31 7.78 16.40
C GLY A 198 8.26 8.64 15.69
N PHE A 199 7.31 8.04 14.96
CA PHE A 199 6.28 8.79 14.26
C PHE A 199 5.19 9.33 15.19
N HIS A 200 4.67 10.50 14.82
CA HIS A 200 3.40 11.02 15.33
C HIS A 200 2.27 10.63 14.40
N ILE A 201 1.25 9.94 14.92
CA ILE A 201 0.07 9.55 14.14
C ILE A 201 -0.87 10.76 14.00
N GLU A 202 -1.15 11.17 12.77
CA GLU A 202 -2.08 12.27 12.47
C GLU A 202 -3.48 11.77 12.11
N VAL A 203 -3.55 10.65 11.35
CA VAL A 203 -4.82 10.06 10.88
C VAL A 203 -4.74 8.55 10.94
N VAL A 204 -5.82 7.93 11.40
CA VAL A 204 -6.12 6.50 11.22
C VAL A 204 -7.55 6.41 10.72
N GLU A 205 -7.75 5.82 9.55
CA GLU A 205 -9.06 5.73 8.91
C GLU A 205 -9.27 4.36 8.28
N GLU A 206 -10.40 3.74 8.56
CA GLU A 206 -10.83 2.49 7.92
C GLU A 206 -11.49 2.83 6.59
N ALA A 207 -10.90 2.37 5.48
CA ALA A 207 -11.41 2.70 4.16
C ALA A 207 -12.75 2.01 3.88
N MET A 208 -13.67 2.76 3.31
CA MET A 208 -14.98 2.30 2.86
C MET A 208 -15.18 2.67 1.38
N PRO A 209 -15.80 1.83 0.56
CA PRO A 209 -16.10 2.19 -0.82
C PRO A 209 -16.91 3.47 -0.93
N PRO A 210 -16.78 4.25 -2.01
CA PRO A 210 -17.60 5.41 -2.27
C PRO A 210 -19.09 5.09 -2.21
N ALA A 211 -19.91 6.05 -1.83
CA ALA A 211 -21.35 5.82 -1.60
C ALA A 211 -22.05 5.19 -2.82
N GLU A 212 -21.69 5.61 -4.02
CA GLU A 212 -22.22 5.11 -5.28
C GLU A 212 -21.83 3.64 -5.58
N TRP A 213 -20.74 3.12 -5.01
CA TRP A 213 -20.30 1.74 -5.21
C TRP A 213 -20.83 0.77 -4.14
N ARG A 214 -21.34 1.29 -3.02
CA ARG A 214 -21.73 0.46 -1.86
C ARG A 214 -22.82 -0.55 -2.18
N ASN A 215 -23.66 -0.30 -3.17
CA ASN A 215 -24.70 -1.25 -3.57
C ASN A 215 -24.17 -2.39 -4.45
N SER A 216 -23.11 -2.12 -5.22
CA SER A 216 -22.42 -3.15 -6.01
C SER A 216 -21.37 -3.94 -5.24
N LEU A 217 -20.95 -3.43 -4.06
CA LEU A 217 -19.96 -4.03 -3.17
C LEU A 217 -20.55 -4.23 -1.76
N PRO A 218 -21.63 -5.02 -1.60
CA PRO A 218 -22.35 -5.13 -0.33
C PRO A 218 -21.48 -5.75 0.78
N GLU A 219 -20.51 -6.56 0.44
CA GLU A 219 -19.61 -7.21 1.39
C GLU A 219 -18.62 -6.22 2.02
N GLU A 220 -18.19 -5.20 1.28
CA GLU A 220 -17.25 -4.21 1.77
C GLU A 220 -17.86 -3.25 2.80
N LYS A 221 -19.19 -3.18 2.90
CA LYS A 221 -19.89 -2.46 3.99
C LYS A 221 -19.84 -3.19 5.33
N ARG A 222 -19.57 -4.48 5.31
CA ARG A 222 -19.72 -5.35 6.49
C ARG A 222 -18.44 -5.51 7.29
N ARG A 223 -17.30 -5.17 6.70
CA ARG A 223 -15.98 -5.27 7.31
C ARG A 223 -15.00 -4.32 6.63
N PRO A 224 -14.04 -3.75 7.36
CA PRO A 224 -12.97 -2.98 6.74
C PRO A 224 -12.02 -3.93 5.99
N MET A 225 -11.64 -3.54 4.76
CA MET A 225 -10.60 -4.23 3.99
C MET A 225 -9.25 -3.55 4.11
N MET A 226 -9.24 -2.24 4.28
CA MET A 226 -8.04 -1.41 4.20
C MET A 226 -8.00 -0.43 5.36
N LEU A 227 -6.80 -0.13 5.81
CA LEU A 227 -6.50 0.82 6.87
C LEU A 227 -5.56 1.90 6.31
N LEU A 228 -6.05 3.13 6.30
CA LEU A 228 -5.31 4.31 5.88
C LEU A 228 -4.67 4.95 7.11
N ILE A 229 -3.38 5.21 7.05
CA ILE A 229 -2.66 5.83 8.16
C ILE A 229 -1.75 6.93 7.61
N LYS A 230 -1.85 8.10 8.22
CA LYS A 230 -0.94 9.22 7.99
C LYS A 230 -0.16 9.51 9.25
N VAL A 231 1.16 9.53 9.12
CA VAL A 231 2.07 9.84 10.23
C VAL A 231 3.12 10.86 9.82
N ARG A 232 3.69 11.53 10.80
CA ARG A 232 4.72 12.57 10.62
C ARG A 232 5.97 12.24 11.45
N LYS A 233 7.16 12.51 10.85
CA LYS A 233 8.44 12.51 11.53
C LYS A 233 8.62 13.77 12.35
#